data_582daac92874890572a3ddb4b9976d93
#
_entry.id   582daac92874890572a3ddb4b9976d93
#
_cell.length_a   1.000
_cell.length_b   1.000
_cell.length_c   1.000
_cell.angle_alpha   90.00
_cell.angle_beta   90.00
_cell.angle_gamma   90.00
#
_symmetry.space_group_name_H-M   'P 1'
#
loop_
_entity.id
_entity.type
_entity.pdbx_description
1 polymer ?
#
loop_
_entity_poly.entity_id
_entity_poly.type
_entity_poly.pdbx_seq_one_letter_code
_entity_poly.pdbx_strand_id
1 'polypeptide(L)'
;MSVHLPKPIERFLSSENARDTDALAACFAPDGIVRDEGRTREGLEDIVAWRRETVEKYQHTFEPLAVVERKGKTIVATKVSGSFPGSPITLDFVFRLENGKIASLDIQS
;
A
#
# COMPACT_ATOMS: atom_id res chain seq x y z
N MET A 1 6.10 17.51 9.67
CA MET A 1 5.86 17.95 8.29
C MET A 1 5.16 16.84 7.54
N SER A 2 4.05 17.16 6.88
CA SER A 2 3.28 16.14 6.17
C SER A 2 3.80 15.96 4.74
N VAL A 3 3.73 14.72 4.24
CA VAL A 3 4.10 14.38 2.87
C VAL A 3 2.87 14.59 2.01
N HIS A 4 3.04 15.27 0.88
CA HIS A 4 1.94 15.51 -0.05
C HIS A 4 1.80 14.30 -1.00
N LEU A 5 0.68 13.59 -0.88
CA LEU A 5 0.43 12.37 -1.64
C LEU A 5 -0.72 12.54 -2.64
N PRO A 6 -0.66 11.84 -3.79
CA PRO A 6 -1.83 11.73 -4.65
C PRO A 6 -3.00 11.13 -3.88
N LYS A 7 -4.21 11.55 -4.22
CA LYS A 7 -5.42 11.18 -3.49
C LYS A 7 -5.62 9.68 -3.31
N PRO A 8 -5.46 8.85 -4.36
CA PRO A 8 -5.64 7.40 -4.18
C PRO A 8 -4.65 6.80 -3.18
N ILE A 9 -3.42 7.29 -3.14
CA ILE A 9 -2.39 6.80 -2.22
C ILE A 9 -2.70 7.26 -0.80
N GLU A 10 -3.12 8.52 -0.64
CA GLU A 10 -3.51 9.05 0.66
C GLU A 10 -4.64 8.21 1.25
N ARG A 11 -5.66 7.91 0.44
CA ARG A 11 -6.79 7.08 0.86
C ARG A 11 -6.36 5.65 1.18
N PHE A 12 -5.43 5.11 0.39
CA PHE A 12 -4.89 3.77 0.64
C PHE A 12 -4.26 3.69 2.03
N LEU A 13 -3.35 4.60 2.35
CA LEU A 13 -2.66 4.59 3.64
C LEU A 13 -3.62 4.86 4.80
N SER A 14 -4.57 5.76 4.61
CA SER A 14 -5.58 6.06 5.62
C SER A 14 -6.46 4.82 5.90
N SER A 15 -6.85 4.10 4.85
CA SER A 15 -7.65 2.88 4.97
C SER A 15 -6.87 1.77 5.67
N GLU A 16 -5.57 1.67 5.38
CA GLU A 16 -4.68 0.73 6.04
C GLU A 16 -4.67 0.95 7.55
N ASN A 17 -4.43 2.19 7.96
CA ASN A 17 -4.32 2.53 9.37
C ASN A 17 -5.66 2.41 10.10
N ALA A 18 -6.77 2.61 9.39
CA ALA A 18 -8.11 2.44 9.94
C ALA A 18 -8.56 0.98 9.91
N ARG A 19 -7.79 0.10 9.29
CA ARG A 19 -8.12 -1.32 9.10
C ARG A 19 -9.41 -1.53 8.34
N ASP A 20 -9.71 -0.61 7.42
CA ASP A 20 -10.91 -0.65 6.60
C ASP A 20 -10.58 -1.29 5.25
N THR A 21 -10.72 -2.60 5.18
CA THR A 21 -10.37 -3.38 4.00
C THR A 21 -11.22 -3.04 2.78
N ASP A 22 -12.50 -2.72 2.98
CA ASP A 22 -13.38 -2.35 1.89
C ASP A 22 -12.99 -1.00 1.28
N ALA A 23 -12.67 -0.03 2.12
CA ALA A 23 -12.21 1.28 1.66
C ALA A 23 -10.86 1.16 0.94
N LEU A 24 -10.00 0.28 1.42
CA LEU A 24 -8.71 0.02 0.79
C LEU A 24 -8.89 -0.56 -0.61
N ALA A 25 -9.76 -1.56 -0.76
CA ALA A 25 -10.03 -2.17 -2.06
C ALA A 25 -10.58 -1.14 -3.05
N ALA A 26 -11.39 -0.19 -2.57
CA ALA A 26 -11.97 0.85 -3.41
C ALA A 26 -10.92 1.80 -4.01
N CYS A 27 -9.69 1.82 -3.48
CA CYS A 27 -8.59 2.64 -4.01
C CYS A 27 -7.97 2.03 -5.25
N PHE A 28 -8.20 0.74 -5.51
CA PHE A 28 -7.57 0.01 -6.62
C PHE A 28 -8.47 -0.05 -7.84
N ALA A 29 -7.84 -0.11 -9.02
CA ALA A 29 -8.54 -0.44 -10.25
C ALA A 29 -9.08 -1.87 -10.15
N PRO A 30 -10.17 -2.21 -10.87
CA PRO A 30 -10.76 -3.56 -10.79
C PRO A 30 -9.77 -4.70 -11.10
N ASP A 31 -8.79 -4.43 -11.96
CA ASP A 31 -7.73 -5.37 -12.33
C ASP A 31 -6.40 -5.03 -11.65
N GLY A 32 -6.46 -4.36 -10.51
CA GLY A 32 -5.26 -3.95 -9.79
C GLY A 32 -4.38 -5.11 -9.39
N ILE A 33 -3.08 -4.84 -9.25
CA ILE A 33 -2.08 -5.84 -8.93
C ILE A 33 -1.27 -5.39 -7.72
N VAL A 34 -1.06 -6.30 -6.78
CA VAL A 34 -0.17 -6.07 -5.64
C VAL A 34 0.92 -7.12 -5.64
N ARG A 35 2.18 -6.67 -5.51
CA ARG A 35 3.33 -7.57 -5.36
C ARG A 35 3.94 -7.31 -4.00
N ASP A 36 3.88 -8.31 -3.13
CA ASP A 36 4.36 -8.22 -1.76
C ASP A 36 4.86 -9.59 -1.30
N GLU A 37 5.97 -9.60 -0.61
CA GLU A 37 6.56 -10.81 -0.06
C GLU A 37 6.81 -11.90 -1.13
N GLY A 38 7.19 -11.46 -2.34
CA GLY A 38 7.47 -12.38 -3.44
C GLY A 38 6.23 -13.00 -4.08
N ARG A 39 5.04 -12.53 -3.73
CA ARG A 39 3.77 -13.02 -4.26
C ARG A 39 3.04 -11.93 -5.02
N THR A 40 2.29 -12.34 -6.04
CA THR A 40 1.48 -11.44 -6.85
C THR A 40 0.00 -11.71 -6.57
N ARG A 41 -0.75 -10.64 -6.30
CA ARG A 41 -2.20 -10.70 -6.08
C ARG A 41 -2.86 -9.87 -7.17
N GLU A 42 -3.83 -10.43 -7.87
CA GLU A 42 -4.52 -9.76 -8.97
C GLU A 42 -6.02 -9.68 -8.72
N GLY A 43 -6.57 -8.47 -8.92
CA GLY A 43 -8.00 -8.20 -8.76
C GLY A 43 -8.38 -7.88 -7.32
N LEU A 44 -9.55 -7.27 -7.17
CA LEU A 44 -9.97 -6.76 -5.86
C LEU A 44 -10.16 -7.85 -4.81
N GLU A 45 -10.69 -8.99 -5.22
CA GLU A 45 -10.91 -10.12 -4.31
C GLU A 45 -9.59 -10.61 -3.71
N ASP A 46 -8.57 -10.78 -4.56
CA ASP A 46 -7.23 -11.17 -4.12
C ASP A 46 -6.58 -10.12 -3.23
N ILE A 47 -6.77 -8.85 -3.58
CA ILE A 47 -6.21 -7.74 -2.82
C ILE A 47 -6.82 -7.67 -1.41
N VAL A 48 -8.13 -7.88 -1.32
CA VAL A 48 -8.81 -7.94 -0.02
C VAL A 48 -8.27 -9.10 0.82
N ALA A 49 -8.12 -10.27 0.21
CA ALA A 49 -7.58 -11.44 0.90
C ALA A 49 -6.15 -11.18 1.40
N TRP A 50 -5.31 -10.58 0.55
CA TRP A 50 -3.95 -10.22 0.91
C TRP A 50 -3.92 -9.32 2.15
N ARG A 51 -4.75 -8.28 2.14
CA ARG A 51 -4.71 -7.33 3.24
C ARG A 51 -5.28 -7.92 4.54
N ARG A 52 -6.31 -8.73 4.45
CA ARG A 52 -6.83 -9.41 5.64
C ARG A 52 -5.77 -10.31 6.27
N GLU A 53 -5.05 -11.07 5.45
CA GLU A 53 -3.98 -11.95 5.93
C GLU A 53 -2.86 -11.16 6.60
N THR A 54 -2.41 -10.08 5.97
CA THR A 54 -1.28 -9.32 6.50
C THR A 54 -1.64 -8.50 7.74
N VAL A 55 -2.86 -7.98 7.80
CA VAL A 55 -3.33 -7.26 8.99
C VAL A 55 -3.39 -8.21 10.18
N GLU A 56 -3.96 -9.40 9.97
CA GLU A 56 -4.06 -10.40 11.03
C GLU A 56 -2.69 -10.86 11.50
N LYS A 57 -1.76 -11.03 10.57
CA LYS A 57 -0.42 -11.51 10.87
C LYS A 57 0.46 -10.47 11.56
N TYR A 58 0.42 -9.22 11.10
CA TYR A 58 1.37 -8.19 11.51
C TYR A 58 0.79 -7.07 12.35
N GLN A 59 -0.50 -6.80 12.24
CA GLN A 59 -1.17 -5.68 12.94
C GLN A 59 -0.41 -4.38 12.70
N HIS A 60 -0.01 -4.14 11.45
CA HIS A 60 0.90 -3.03 11.12
C HIS A 60 0.20 -1.69 10.96
N THR A 61 1.00 -0.63 11.13
CA THR A 61 0.61 0.74 10.82
C THR A 61 1.64 1.33 9.86
N PHE A 62 1.22 2.33 9.08
CA PHE A 62 2.03 2.91 8.03
C PHE A 62 2.14 4.40 8.20
N GLU A 63 3.36 4.92 8.02
CA GLU A 63 3.62 6.36 8.05
C GLU A 63 4.43 6.73 6.82
N PRO A 64 3.89 7.57 5.90
CA PRO A 64 4.66 8.01 4.75
C PRO A 64 5.77 8.98 5.18
N LEU A 65 6.99 8.74 4.74
CA LEU A 65 8.15 9.55 5.09
C LEU A 65 8.58 10.46 3.97
N ALA A 66 8.50 10.00 2.72
CA ALA A 66 8.93 10.76 1.56
C ALA A 66 8.22 10.25 0.32
N VAL A 67 8.07 11.09 -0.69
CA VAL A 67 7.46 10.71 -1.96
C VAL A 67 8.31 11.21 -3.11
N VAL A 68 8.50 10.34 -4.12
CA VAL A 68 9.26 10.64 -5.32
C VAL A 68 8.48 10.15 -6.53
N GLU A 69 8.40 10.97 -7.57
CA GLU A 69 7.82 10.57 -8.85
C GLU A 69 8.94 10.19 -9.80
N ARG A 70 8.84 9.01 -10.41
CA ARG A 70 9.87 8.53 -11.31
C ARG A 70 9.28 7.63 -12.38
N LYS A 71 9.43 7.99 -13.67
CA LYS A 71 9.01 7.18 -14.80
C LYS A 71 7.55 6.73 -14.71
N GLY A 72 6.67 7.65 -14.36
CA GLY A 72 5.24 7.37 -14.27
C GLY A 72 4.83 6.61 -13.02
N LYS A 73 5.73 6.42 -12.07
CA LYS A 73 5.44 5.75 -10.81
C LYS A 73 5.62 6.70 -9.63
N THR A 74 4.82 6.50 -8.59
CA THR A 74 4.94 7.26 -7.36
C THR A 74 5.53 6.33 -6.30
N ILE A 75 6.71 6.66 -5.81
CA ILE A 75 7.41 5.85 -4.82
C ILE A 75 7.30 6.53 -3.46
N VAL A 76 6.69 5.84 -2.50
CA VAL A 76 6.49 6.36 -1.15
C VAL A 76 7.35 5.56 -0.17
N ALA A 77 8.36 6.21 0.39
CA ALA A 77 9.13 5.60 1.47
C ALA A 77 8.22 5.56 2.70
N THR A 78 7.92 4.38 3.18
CA THR A 78 6.90 4.18 4.21
C THR A 78 7.50 3.47 5.42
N LYS A 79 7.31 4.06 6.59
CA LYS A 79 7.69 3.41 7.84
C LYS A 79 6.57 2.45 8.23
N VAL A 80 6.91 1.17 8.34
CA VAL A 80 5.95 0.12 8.69
C VAL A 80 6.28 -0.38 10.09
N SER A 81 5.32 -0.25 11.00
CA SER A 81 5.45 -0.70 12.38
C SER A 81 4.42 -1.79 12.65
N GLY A 82 4.78 -2.80 13.43
CA GLY A 82 3.83 -3.86 13.74
C GLY A 82 4.46 -4.98 14.56
N SER A 83 3.73 -6.10 14.65
CA SER A 83 4.14 -7.27 15.43
C SER A 83 5.00 -8.19 14.57
N PHE A 84 6.22 -7.76 14.28
CA PHE A 84 7.16 -8.59 13.51
C PHE A 84 8.60 -8.26 13.95
N PRO A 85 9.54 -9.22 13.78
CA PRO A 85 10.94 -8.97 14.11
C PRO A 85 11.52 -7.83 13.24
N GLY A 86 12.26 -6.93 13.86
CA GLY A 86 12.86 -5.81 13.15
C GLY A 86 11.98 -4.58 13.01
N SER A 87 10.73 -4.63 13.52
CA SER A 87 9.84 -3.48 13.49
C SER A 87 10.41 -2.32 14.32
N PRO A 88 10.30 -1.04 13.86
CA PRO A 88 9.76 -0.66 12.54
C PRO A 88 10.80 -0.81 11.44
N ILE A 89 10.33 -0.95 10.21
CA ILE A 89 11.19 -0.96 9.02
C ILE A 89 10.66 0.05 8.02
N THR A 90 11.54 0.48 7.11
CA THR A 90 11.14 1.37 6.03
C THR A 90 11.11 0.59 4.73
N LEU A 91 9.98 0.63 4.04
CA LEU A 91 9.79 -0.04 2.76
C LEU A 91 9.41 0.97 1.70
N ASP A 92 9.76 0.70 0.45
CA ASP A 92 9.34 1.51 -0.68
C ASP A 92 8.04 0.94 -1.23
N PHE A 93 7.00 1.75 -1.21
CA PHE A 93 5.72 1.43 -1.82
C PHE A 93 5.70 2.08 -3.18
N VAL A 94 5.78 1.26 -4.23
CA VAL A 94 5.86 1.75 -5.61
C VAL A 94 4.48 1.64 -6.25
N PHE A 95 3.84 2.78 -6.46
CA PHE A 95 2.47 2.84 -6.99
C PHE A 95 2.47 3.25 -8.47
N ARG A 96 1.62 2.61 -9.25
CA ARG A 96 1.27 3.09 -10.58
C ARG A 96 -0.22 3.44 -10.54
N LEU A 97 -0.53 4.68 -10.89
CA LEU A 97 -1.90 5.19 -10.87
C LEU A 97 -2.47 5.26 -12.29
N GLU A 98 -3.77 5.02 -12.40
CA GLU A 98 -4.46 5.04 -13.67
C GLU A 98 -5.92 5.44 -13.43
N ASN A 99 -6.36 6.51 -14.08
CA ASN A 99 -7.75 6.99 -13.97
C ASN A 99 -8.21 7.20 -12.52
N GLY A 100 -7.33 7.76 -11.68
CA GLY A 100 -7.66 8.05 -10.29
C GLY A 100 -7.69 6.85 -9.36
N LYS A 101 -7.16 5.71 -9.82
CA LYS A 101 -7.11 4.47 -9.05
C LYS A 101 -5.70 3.92 -9.05
N ILE A 102 -5.42 3.02 -8.11
CA ILE A 102 -4.13 2.33 -8.05
C ILE A 102 -4.18 1.14 -9.01
N ALA A 103 -3.38 1.20 -10.07
CA ALA A 103 -3.30 0.11 -11.04
C ALA A 103 -2.34 -0.98 -10.54
N SER A 104 -1.27 -0.60 -9.84
CA SER A 104 -0.36 -1.58 -9.24
C SER A 104 0.34 -1.01 -8.02
N LEU A 105 0.72 -1.90 -7.13
CA LEU A 105 1.50 -1.58 -5.95
C LEU A 105 2.55 -2.67 -5.77
N ASP A 106 3.82 -2.27 -5.78
CA ASP A 106 4.93 -3.15 -5.45
C ASP A 106 5.53 -2.69 -4.13
N ILE A 107 5.64 -3.59 -3.17
CA ILE A 107 6.24 -3.29 -1.88
C ILE A 107 7.65 -3.89 -1.86
N GLN A 108 8.65 -3.03 -1.69
CA GLN A 108 10.06 -3.40 -1.79
C GLN A 108 10.84 -2.95 -0.57
N SER A 109 11.80 -3.74 -0.17
CA SER A 109 12.71 -3.38 0.91
C SER A 109 13.91 -2.55 0.42
#